data_06a544b9ddd880e7c2516fa5ab8f3847
#
_entry.id   06a544b9ddd880e7c2516fa5ab8f3847
#
_cell.length_a   1.000
_cell.length_b   1.000
_cell.length_c   1.000
_cell.angle_alpha   90.00
_cell.angle_beta   90.00
_cell.angle_gamma   90.00
#
_symmetry.space_group_name_H-M   'P 1'
#
loop_
_entity.id
_entity.type
_entity.pdbx_description
1 polymer ?
#
loop_
_entity_poly.entity_id
_entity_poly.type
_entity_poly.pdbx_seq_one_letter_code
_entity_poly.pdbx_strand_id
1 'polypeptide(L)'
;MSIQISADPAGMQQGLSRWRSAVAAVLAKSTRRDPADLPAEPERLLDSPTYEAFPVRPLYTRLDELPEPPLPGKWPFIRGGDALRDVKSGWKVAEAFPEGAAAVAAATARCWSR
;
A
#
# COMPACT_ATOMS: atom_id res chain seq x y z
N MET A 1 -0.86 25.19 20.37
CA MET A 1 0.19 24.32 20.97
C MET A 1 0.56 23.29 19.90
N SER A 2 1.64 23.54 19.13
CA SER A 2 2.07 22.63 18.06
C SER A 2 2.89 21.53 18.70
N ILE A 3 2.38 20.29 18.68
CA ILE A 3 3.15 19.12 19.09
C ILE A 3 4.15 18.84 17.96
N GLN A 4 5.38 19.25 18.15
CA GLN A 4 6.49 18.80 17.31
C GLN A 4 6.81 17.36 17.72
N ILE A 5 6.31 16.41 16.95
CA ILE A 5 6.74 15.02 17.07
C ILE A 5 8.15 14.97 16.49
N SER A 6 9.14 15.01 17.36
CA SER A 6 10.53 14.79 16.95
C SER A 6 10.66 13.36 16.47
N ALA A 7 10.91 13.20 15.18
CA ALA A 7 11.11 11.90 14.55
C ALA A 7 12.57 11.49 14.77
N ASP A 8 12.88 11.06 15.97
CA ASP A 8 14.17 10.44 16.28
C ASP A 8 14.14 8.97 15.80
N PRO A 9 14.91 8.61 14.75
CA PRO A 9 14.97 7.24 14.25
C PRO A 9 15.43 6.22 15.30
N ALA A 10 16.33 6.64 16.20
CA ALA A 10 16.83 5.76 17.26
C ALA A 10 15.73 5.45 18.29
N GLY A 11 14.97 6.46 18.71
CA GLY A 11 13.83 6.28 19.58
C GLY A 11 12.72 5.42 18.95
N MET A 12 12.50 5.57 17.65
CA MET A 12 11.56 4.73 16.91
C MET A 12 12.01 3.27 16.87
N GLN A 13 13.29 3.02 16.58
CA GLN A 13 13.86 1.68 16.57
C GLN A 13 13.76 1.00 17.95
N GLN A 14 14.02 1.75 19.01
CA GLN A 14 13.86 1.24 20.38
C GLN A 14 12.39 0.94 20.70
N GLY A 15 11.47 1.80 20.29
CA GLY A 15 10.04 1.57 20.43
C GLY A 15 9.57 0.31 19.72
N LEU A 16 10.02 0.11 18.47
CA LEU A 16 9.73 -1.08 17.67
C LEU A 16 10.27 -2.35 18.34
N SER A 17 11.48 -2.32 18.88
CA SER A 17 12.06 -3.45 19.61
C SER A 17 11.24 -3.82 20.85
N ARG A 18 10.82 -2.83 21.63
CA ARG A 18 9.94 -3.06 22.81
C ARG A 18 8.59 -3.65 22.40
N TRP A 19 8.00 -3.14 21.32
CA TRP A 19 6.75 -3.67 20.80
C TRP A 19 6.89 -5.12 20.35
N ARG A 20 7.95 -5.48 19.61
CA ARG A 20 8.23 -6.86 19.19
C ARG A 20 8.36 -7.80 20.39
N SER A 21 9.07 -7.38 21.42
CA SER A 21 9.20 -8.16 22.65
C SER A 21 7.87 -8.38 23.36
N ALA A 22 7.02 -7.36 23.39
CA ALA A 22 5.68 -7.48 23.98
C ALA A 22 4.78 -8.42 23.16
N VAL A 23 4.81 -8.32 21.83
CA VAL A 23 4.06 -9.22 20.93
C VAL A 23 4.53 -10.66 21.11
N ALA A 24 5.84 -10.90 21.15
CA ALA A 24 6.40 -12.23 21.39
C ALA A 24 5.89 -12.84 22.71
N ALA A 25 5.87 -12.06 23.79
CA ALA A 25 5.37 -12.51 25.09
C ALA A 25 3.87 -12.86 25.06
N VAL A 26 3.06 -12.09 24.33
CA VAL A 26 1.62 -12.37 24.17
C VAL A 26 1.42 -13.61 23.31
N LEU A 27 2.13 -13.74 22.19
CA LEU A 27 2.03 -14.89 21.30
C LEU A 27 2.45 -16.20 22.00
N ALA A 28 3.53 -16.17 22.77
CA ALA A 28 3.96 -17.32 23.57
C ALA A 28 2.85 -17.80 24.51
N LYS A 29 2.21 -16.87 25.23
CA LYS A 29 1.08 -17.20 26.11
C LYS A 29 -0.14 -17.72 25.35
N SER A 30 -0.52 -17.08 24.25
CA SER A 30 -1.72 -17.43 23.49
C SER A 30 -1.57 -18.77 22.77
N THR A 31 -0.38 -19.08 22.26
CA THR A 31 -0.09 -20.36 21.60
C THR A 31 0.37 -21.46 22.53
N ARG A 32 0.57 -21.17 23.82
CA ARG A 32 1.13 -22.08 24.83
C ARG A 32 2.48 -22.69 24.42
N ARG A 33 3.31 -21.90 23.76
CA ARG A 33 4.67 -22.27 23.33
C ARG A 33 5.70 -21.58 24.22
N ASP A 34 6.88 -22.19 24.29
CA ASP A 34 8.02 -21.50 24.88
C ASP A 34 8.42 -20.30 23.99
N PRO A 35 8.78 -19.16 24.57
CA PRO A 35 9.31 -18.03 23.77
C PRO A 35 10.49 -18.41 22.87
N ALA A 36 11.29 -19.40 23.26
CA ALA A 36 12.40 -19.90 22.47
C ALA A 36 11.97 -20.67 21.20
N ASP A 37 10.75 -21.21 21.17
CA ASP A 37 10.19 -21.92 20.02
C ASP A 37 9.50 -20.99 19.01
N LEU A 38 9.47 -19.68 19.28
CA LEU A 38 8.92 -18.70 18.35
C LEU A 38 9.95 -18.37 17.25
N PRO A 39 9.48 -18.05 16.04
CA PRO A 39 10.37 -17.59 14.97
C PRO A 39 11.11 -16.30 15.37
N ALA A 40 12.19 -16.00 14.67
CA ALA A 40 13.01 -14.80 14.92
C ALA A 40 12.20 -13.48 14.81
N GLU A 41 11.15 -13.48 13.98
CA GLU A 41 10.19 -12.38 13.85
C GLU A 41 8.78 -12.88 14.21
N PRO A 42 8.45 -13.01 15.50
CA PRO A 42 7.18 -13.61 15.93
C PRO A 42 5.96 -12.80 15.51
N GLU A 43 6.09 -11.50 15.31
CA GLU A 43 5.04 -10.63 14.80
C GLU A 43 4.55 -11.01 13.40
N ARG A 44 5.38 -11.73 12.61
CA ARG A 44 4.99 -12.24 11.29
C ARG A 44 3.85 -13.26 11.34
N LEU A 45 3.62 -13.88 12.47
CA LEU A 45 2.45 -14.75 12.67
C LEU A 45 1.12 -14.00 12.63
N LEU A 46 1.16 -12.68 12.72
CA LEU A 46 0.01 -11.78 12.62
C LEU A 46 -0.16 -11.17 11.23
N ASP A 47 0.71 -11.51 10.27
CA ASP A 47 0.61 -11.04 8.90
C ASP A 47 -0.74 -11.47 8.29
N SER A 48 -1.39 -10.56 7.61
CA SER A 48 -2.65 -10.82 6.90
C SER A 48 -2.37 -11.02 5.42
N PRO A 49 -2.63 -12.22 4.85
CA PRO A 49 -2.44 -12.45 3.42
C PRO A 49 -3.46 -11.65 2.61
N THR A 50 -3.02 -11.11 1.46
CA THR A 50 -3.90 -10.46 0.49
C THR A 50 -4.14 -11.36 -0.72
N TYR A 51 -5.16 -11.05 -1.52
CA TYR A 51 -5.44 -11.75 -2.79
C TYR A 51 -4.33 -11.55 -3.84
N GLU A 52 -3.57 -10.46 -3.73
CA GLU A 52 -2.44 -10.13 -4.61
C GLU A 52 -1.14 -10.84 -4.22
N ALA A 53 -1.21 -11.82 -3.30
CA ALA A 53 -0.10 -12.63 -2.84
C ALA A 53 1.03 -11.90 -2.10
N PHE A 54 0.76 -10.72 -1.53
CA PHE A 54 1.65 -10.09 -0.56
C PHE A 54 1.01 -10.03 0.83
N PRO A 55 1.76 -10.19 1.92
CA PRO A 55 1.23 -10.05 3.26
C PRO A 55 1.20 -8.59 3.72
N VAL A 56 0.14 -8.23 4.42
CA VAL A 56 0.09 -6.97 5.17
C VAL A 56 0.61 -7.24 6.57
N ARG A 57 1.67 -6.52 6.95
CA ARG A 57 2.29 -6.65 8.28
C ARG A 57 1.39 -6.03 9.38
N PRO A 58 1.46 -6.52 10.62
CA PRO A 58 0.63 -6.02 11.73
C PRO A 58 0.99 -4.60 12.17
N LEU A 59 2.19 -4.13 11.82
CA LEU A 59 2.63 -2.77 12.13
C LEU A 59 3.54 -2.24 11.03
N TYR A 60 3.25 -1.01 10.60
CA TYR A 60 4.13 -0.16 9.79
C TYR A 60 4.51 1.06 10.60
N THR A 61 5.74 1.47 10.49
CA THR A 61 6.29 2.62 11.18
C THR A 61 6.94 3.58 10.20
N ARG A 62 7.41 4.73 10.65
CA ARG A 62 8.19 5.64 9.83
C ARG A 62 9.50 5.04 9.29
N LEU A 63 10.00 3.96 9.90
CA LEU A 63 11.16 3.22 9.39
C LEU A 63 10.87 2.47 8.09
N ASP A 64 9.59 2.25 7.78
CA ASP A 64 9.11 1.60 6.57
C ASP A 64 8.71 2.63 5.49
N GLU A 65 8.93 3.92 5.75
CA GLU A 65 8.56 4.99 4.83
C GLU A 65 9.34 4.86 3.53
N LEU A 66 8.62 4.80 2.43
CA LEU A 66 9.17 4.81 1.09
C LEU A 66 9.32 6.26 0.61
N PRO A 67 10.25 6.52 -0.32
CA PRO A 67 10.35 7.85 -0.92
C PRO A 67 9.02 8.23 -1.57
N GLU A 68 8.60 9.46 -1.38
CA GLU A 68 7.35 9.93 -1.95
C GLU A 68 7.39 9.84 -3.47
N PRO A 69 6.37 9.19 -4.09
CA PRO A 69 6.30 9.11 -5.54
C PRO A 69 6.11 10.51 -6.15
N PRO A 70 6.52 10.69 -7.41
CA PRO A 70 6.36 11.96 -8.13
C PRO A 70 4.93 12.48 -8.06
N LEU A 71 4.79 13.81 -8.06
CA LEU A 71 3.47 14.47 -8.12
C LEU A 71 2.72 14.05 -9.38
N PRO A 72 1.37 14.16 -9.39
CA PRO A 72 0.57 13.96 -10.59
C PRO A 72 1.10 14.81 -11.76
N GLY A 73 1.07 14.28 -12.97
CA GLY A 73 1.62 14.95 -14.16
C GLY A 73 3.14 14.90 -14.28
N LYS A 74 3.84 14.19 -13.42
CA LYS A 74 5.29 13.95 -13.50
C LYS A 74 5.58 12.51 -13.90
N TRP A 75 6.62 12.33 -14.72
CA TRP A 75 7.12 11.01 -15.07
C TRP A 75 7.50 10.22 -13.78
N PRO A 76 7.15 8.93 -13.66
CA PRO A 76 6.49 8.00 -14.61
C PRO A 76 4.95 7.99 -14.57
N PHE A 77 4.28 9.05 -14.16
CA PHE A 77 2.82 9.24 -14.18
C PHE A 77 2.01 8.26 -13.33
N ILE A 78 2.61 7.68 -12.31
CA ILE A 78 1.96 6.68 -11.42
C ILE A 78 0.81 7.26 -10.60
N ARG A 79 0.75 8.58 -10.43
CA ARG A 79 -0.34 9.29 -9.71
C ARG A 79 -1.32 10.01 -10.66
N GLY A 80 -1.20 9.78 -11.96
CA GLY A 80 -2.04 10.38 -13.00
C GLY A 80 -1.26 11.23 -13.99
N GLY A 81 -1.80 11.37 -15.20
CA GLY A 81 -1.16 12.09 -16.31
C GLY A 81 -1.23 13.61 -16.21
N ASP A 82 -2.01 14.17 -15.25
CA ASP A 82 -2.20 15.60 -15.10
C ASP A 82 -2.18 16.02 -13.63
N ALA A 83 -1.56 17.15 -13.35
CA ALA A 83 -1.54 17.77 -12.02
C ALA A 83 -2.86 18.52 -11.71
N LEU A 84 -3.59 18.96 -12.73
CA LEU A 84 -4.83 19.71 -12.59
C LEU A 84 -6.03 18.80 -12.79
N ARG A 85 -6.84 18.70 -11.76
CA ARG A 85 -8.12 17.98 -11.86
C ARG A 85 -9.16 18.89 -12.51
N ASP A 86 -9.57 18.56 -13.73
CA ASP A 86 -10.74 19.18 -14.34
C ASP A 86 -12.02 18.55 -13.80
N VAL A 87 -12.71 19.29 -12.96
CA VAL A 87 -13.99 18.87 -12.36
C VAL A 87 -15.21 19.30 -13.18
N LYS A 88 -14.99 20.09 -14.26
CA LYS A 88 -16.06 20.63 -15.09
C LYS A 88 -16.37 19.78 -16.32
N SER A 89 -15.41 19.03 -16.82
CA SER A 89 -15.56 18.19 -18.02
C SER A 89 -16.36 16.89 -17.79
N GLY A 90 -16.82 16.63 -16.56
CA GLY A 90 -17.54 15.43 -16.21
C GLY A 90 -16.71 14.15 -16.23
N TRP A 91 -17.38 13.03 -16.35
CA TRP A 91 -16.75 11.70 -16.37
C TRP A 91 -16.20 11.38 -17.76
N LYS A 92 -14.97 10.90 -17.81
CA LYS A 92 -14.42 10.29 -19.03
C LYS A 92 -14.75 8.79 -18.99
N VAL A 93 -15.54 8.33 -19.94
CA VAL A 93 -15.84 6.91 -20.11
C VAL A 93 -14.62 6.25 -20.78
N ALA A 94 -14.09 5.22 -20.15
CA ALA A 94 -13.04 4.38 -20.73
C ALA A 94 -13.59 2.95 -20.88
N GLU A 95 -13.56 2.43 -22.09
CA GLU A 95 -13.94 1.04 -22.39
C GLU A 95 -12.69 0.28 -22.86
N ALA A 96 -12.54 -0.94 -22.38
CA ALA A 96 -11.56 -1.87 -22.92
C ALA A 96 -12.20 -2.65 -24.08
N PHE A 97 -11.56 -2.63 -25.24
CA PHE A 97 -11.99 -3.40 -26.39
C PHE A 97 -11.08 -4.61 -26.56
N PRO A 98 -11.62 -5.77 -26.98
CA PRO A 98 -10.79 -6.92 -27.29
C PRO A 98 -9.84 -6.59 -28.46
N GLU A 99 -8.66 -7.16 -28.44
CA GLU A 99 -7.65 -6.95 -29.48
C GLU A 99 -8.09 -7.57 -30.82
N GLY A 100 -7.75 -6.90 -31.92
CA GLY A 100 -7.97 -7.37 -33.29
C GLY A 100 -8.75 -6.40 -34.19
N ALA A 101 -8.71 -6.64 -35.50
CA ALA A 101 -9.33 -5.77 -36.51
C ALA A 101 -10.85 -5.57 -36.33
N ALA A 102 -11.56 -6.60 -35.90
CA ALA A 102 -13.00 -6.54 -35.62
C ALA A 102 -13.31 -5.63 -34.42
N ALA A 103 -12.42 -5.55 -33.45
CA ALA A 103 -12.58 -4.68 -32.27
C ALA A 103 -12.44 -3.21 -32.63
N VAL A 104 -11.52 -2.86 -33.52
CA VAL A 104 -11.33 -1.48 -34.00
C VAL A 104 -12.58 -0.98 -34.72
N ALA A 105 -13.18 -1.82 -35.58
CA ALA A 105 -14.40 -1.49 -36.28
C ALA A 105 -15.60 -1.29 -35.34
N ALA A 106 -15.72 -2.13 -34.30
CA ALA A 106 -16.77 -2.01 -33.30
C ALA A 106 -16.61 -0.75 -32.42
N ALA A 107 -15.36 -0.38 -32.11
CA ALA A 107 -15.06 0.82 -31.35
C ALA A 107 -15.39 2.09 -32.12
N THR A 108 -14.98 2.17 -33.40
CA THR A 108 -15.29 3.30 -34.28
C THR A 108 -16.80 3.46 -34.51
N ALA A 109 -17.54 2.37 -34.72
CA ALA A 109 -18.99 2.42 -34.89
C ALA A 109 -19.72 3.02 -33.66
N ARG A 110 -19.27 2.73 -32.43
CA ARG A 110 -19.86 3.29 -31.20
C ARG A 110 -19.53 4.76 -30.96
N CYS A 111 -18.34 5.21 -31.36
CA CYS A 111 -17.95 6.63 -31.23
C CYS A 111 -18.77 7.57 -32.12
N TRP A 112 -19.33 7.07 -33.22
CA TRP A 112 -20.10 7.87 -34.19
C TRP A 112 -21.61 7.82 -33.99
N SER A 113 -22.11 7.05 -33.03
CA SER A 113 -23.55 6.88 -32.75
C SER A 113 -24.09 7.77 -31.64
N ARG A 114 -23.34 8.82 -31.23
CA ARG A 114 -23.79 9.80 -30.21
C ARG A 114 -23.87 11.21 -30.78
#